data_374b7ef70e916839b00834fec84cf323
#
_entry.id   374b7ef70e916839b00834fec84cf323
#
_cell.length_a   1.000
_cell.length_b   1.000
_cell.length_c   1.000
_cell.angle_alpha   90.00
_cell.angle_beta   90.00
_cell.angle_gamma   90.00
#
_symmetry.space_group_name_H-M   'P 1'
#
loop_
_entity.id
_entity.type
_entity.pdbx_description
1 polymer ?
#
loop_
_entity_poly.entity_id
_entity_poly.type
_entity_poly.pdbx_seq_one_letter_code
_entity_poly.pdbx_strand_id
1 'polypeptide(L)' 'MMTALVLICSLAKTPLAMDCGTGNAIDVLRVPGEYSSMVTCFTRAQAFVGESRFELAADRYIKVVCGKPTPPALRA' A
#
# COMPACT_ATOMS: atom_id res chain seq x y z
N MET A 1 1.41 8.82 14.37
CA MET A 1 1.17 7.41 14.11
C MET A 1 1.13 7.17 12.60
N MET A 2 1.54 6.01 12.17
CA MET A 2 1.60 5.68 10.75
C MET A 2 0.49 4.73 10.37
N THR A 3 0.03 4.84 9.13
CA THR A 3 -0.89 3.87 8.54
C THR A 3 -0.22 3.19 7.36
N ALA A 4 -0.65 1.98 7.06
CA ALA A 4 -0.12 1.21 5.94
C ALA A 4 -1.16 1.09 4.83
N LEU A 5 -0.70 1.24 3.60
CA LEU A 5 -1.51 1.02 2.41
C LEU A 5 -0.84 -0.06 1.57
N VAL A 6 -1.63 -0.96 1.04
CA VAL A 6 -1.18 -1.96 0.09
C VAL A 6 -1.69 -1.56 -1.28
N LEU A 7 -0.78 -1.30 -2.20
CA LEU A 7 -1.09 -0.89 -3.56
C LEU A 7 -0.92 -2.08 -4.49
N ILE A 8 -1.90 -2.31 -5.34
CA ILE A 8 -1.79 -3.28 -6.42
C ILE A 8 -1.48 -2.51 -7.68
N CYS A 9 -0.32 -2.76 -8.26
CA CYS A 9 0.22 -1.99 -9.37
C CYS A 9 0.30 -2.85 -10.64
N SER A 10 0.20 -2.21 -11.79
CA SER A 10 0.31 -2.86 -13.10
C SER A 10 1.67 -2.60 -13.71
N LEU A 11 2.36 -3.65 -14.15
CA LEU A 11 3.62 -3.50 -14.88
C LEU A 11 3.45 -2.75 -16.20
N ALA A 12 2.26 -2.81 -16.77
CA ALA A 12 1.97 -2.11 -18.02
C ALA A 12 1.88 -0.59 -17.82
N LYS A 13 1.31 -0.15 -16.68
CA LYS A 13 1.16 1.28 -16.38
C LYS A 13 2.36 1.85 -15.64
N THR A 14 2.87 1.11 -14.68
CA THR A 14 3.96 1.54 -13.81
C THR A 14 4.99 0.43 -13.71
N PRO A 15 5.84 0.25 -14.73
CA PRO A 15 6.83 -0.82 -14.72
C PRO A 15 7.85 -0.68 -13.59
N LEU A 16 8.06 0.55 -13.11
CA LEU A 16 8.93 0.80 -11.96
C LEU A 16 8.08 1.00 -10.71
N ALA A 17 8.38 0.25 -9.66
CA ALA A 17 7.62 0.32 -8.41
C ALA A 17 7.60 1.74 -7.83
N MET A 18 8.67 2.51 -8.02
CA MET A 18 8.73 3.90 -7.52
C MET A 18 7.70 4.81 -8.16
N ASP A 19 7.21 4.48 -9.35
CA ASP A 19 6.22 5.28 -10.05
C ASP A 19 4.78 4.93 -9.64
N CYS A 20 4.58 3.79 -8.96
CA CYS A 20 3.25 3.40 -8.52
C CYS A 20 2.90 4.11 -7.21
N GLY A 21 1.80 4.80 -7.21
CA GLY A 21 1.28 5.50 -6.04
C GLY A 21 -0.22 5.32 -5.92
N THR A 22 -0.82 5.98 -4.93
CA THR A 22 -2.25 5.88 -4.68
C THR A 22 -3.10 6.40 -5.85
N GLY A 23 -2.54 7.30 -6.65
CA GLY A 23 -3.27 7.89 -7.78
C GLY A 23 -3.28 7.02 -9.03
N ASN A 24 -2.33 6.10 -9.18
CA ASN A 24 -2.21 5.27 -10.38
C ASN A 24 -2.19 3.77 -10.11
N ALA A 25 -2.36 3.35 -8.87
CA ALA A 25 -2.51 1.94 -8.54
C ALA A 25 -3.85 1.41 -9.06
N ILE A 26 -3.88 0.13 -9.43
CA ILE A 26 -5.11 -0.52 -9.84
C ILE A 26 -6.08 -0.59 -8.67
N ASP A 27 -5.54 -0.90 -7.50
CA ASP A 27 -6.33 -1.01 -6.28
C ASP A 27 -5.49 -0.54 -5.09
N VAL A 28 -6.17 -0.01 -4.08
CA VAL A 28 -5.54 0.47 -2.86
C VAL A 28 -6.29 -0.13 -1.68
N LEU A 29 -5.57 -0.87 -0.84
CA LEU A 29 -6.13 -1.51 0.34
C LEU A 29 -5.49 -0.90 1.57
N ARG A 30 -6.31 -0.55 2.56
CA ARG A 30 -5.81 -0.01 3.81
C ARG A 30 -5.65 -1.13 4.83
N VAL A 31 -4.46 -1.25 5.39
CA VAL A 31 -4.21 -2.20 6.48
C VAL A 31 -4.84 -1.64 7.75
N PRO A 32 -5.65 -2.45 8.49
CA PRO A 32 -6.26 -1.96 9.72
C PRO A 32 -5.24 -1.58 10.77
N GLY A 33 -5.54 -0.52 11.53
CA GLY A 33 -4.73 -0.09 12.65
C GLY A 33 -3.77 1.03 12.33
N GLU A 34 -3.10 1.48 13.37
CA GLU A 34 -2.07 2.50 13.30
C GLU A 34 -0.81 1.98 13.96
N TYR A 35 0.35 2.43 13.50
CA TYR A 35 1.64 1.91 13.94
C TYR A 35 2.55 3.05 14.35
N SER A 36 3.37 2.80 15.38
CA SER A 36 4.26 3.83 15.93
C SER A 36 5.59 3.93 15.19
N SER A 37 5.95 2.91 14.40
CA SER A 37 7.24 2.93 13.71
C SER A 37 7.09 2.39 12.28
N MET A 38 8.03 2.76 11.43
CA MET A 38 8.09 2.28 10.06
C MET A 38 8.26 0.76 9.99
N VAL A 39 9.11 0.20 10.87
CA VAL A 39 9.37 -1.24 10.91
C VAL A 39 8.10 -2.01 11.24
N THR A 40 7.39 -1.58 12.27
CA THR A 40 6.12 -2.22 12.66
C THR A 40 5.09 -2.10 11.55
N CYS A 41 5.01 -0.92 10.91
CA CYS A 41 4.10 -0.69 9.80
C CYS A 41 4.35 -1.66 8.65
N PHE A 42 5.59 -1.80 8.20
CA PHE A 42 5.93 -2.72 7.12
C PHE A 42 5.70 -4.18 7.50
N THR A 43 6.08 -4.55 8.72
CA THR A 43 5.90 -5.93 9.20
C THR A 43 4.43 -6.33 9.20
N ARG A 44 3.58 -5.46 9.72
CA ARG A 44 2.13 -5.71 9.74
C ARG A 44 1.51 -5.72 8.36
N ALA A 45 1.97 -4.83 7.48
CA ALA A 45 1.48 -4.79 6.11
C ALA A 45 1.83 -6.08 5.36
N GLN A 46 3.03 -6.60 5.54
CA GLN A 46 3.44 -7.86 4.93
C GLN A 46 2.61 -9.04 5.46
N ALA A 47 2.35 -9.06 6.76
CA ALA A 47 1.47 -10.08 7.35
C ALA A 47 0.06 -9.99 6.78
N PHE A 48 -0.46 -8.79 6.63
CA PHE A 48 -1.77 -8.55 6.03
C PHE A 48 -1.84 -9.11 4.61
N VAL A 49 -0.83 -8.85 3.79
CA VAL A 49 -0.76 -9.36 2.42
C VAL A 49 -0.73 -10.89 2.42
N GLY A 50 0.08 -11.50 3.29
CA GLY A 50 0.17 -12.94 3.39
C GLY A 50 -1.14 -13.60 3.82
N GLU A 51 -1.86 -12.99 4.75
CA GLU A 51 -3.14 -13.50 5.24
C GLU A 51 -4.27 -13.33 4.22
N SER A 52 -4.22 -12.25 3.44
CA SER A 52 -5.28 -11.92 2.49
C SER A 52 -5.25 -12.78 1.22
N ARG A 53 -4.14 -13.43 0.95
CA ARG A 53 -3.99 -14.35 -0.20
C ARG A 53 -4.44 -13.73 -1.51
N PHE A 54 -3.90 -12.58 -1.84
CA PHE A 54 -4.23 -11.93 -3.10
C PHE A 54 -3.86 -12.80 -4.29
N GLU A 55 -4.79 -12.97 -5.20
CA GLU A 55 -4.52 -13.58 -6.50
C GLU A 55 -4.14 -12.47 -7.46
N LEU A 56 -2.86 -12.42 -7.84
CA LEU A 56 -2.37 -11.42 -8.76
C LEU A 56 -2.17 -12.00 -10.14
N ALA A 57 -2.59 -11.25 -11.16
CA ALA A 57 -2.22 -11.57 -12.53
C ALA A 57 -0.70 -11.42 -12.70
N ALA A 58 -0.14 -12.08 -13.72
CA ALA A 58 1.31 -12.10 -13.94
C ALA A 58 1.91 -10.71 -14.18
N ASP A 59 1.11 -9.75 -14.64
CA ASP A 59 1.53 -8.39 -14.93
C ASP A 59 1.31 -7.42 -13.76
N ARG A 60 1.01 -7.92 -12.57
CA ARG A 60 0.73 -7.09 -11.40
C ARG A 60 1.68 -7.40 -10.26
N TYR A 61 1.87 -6.42 -9.41
CA TYR A 61 2.70 -6.56 -8.22
C TYR A 61 2.12 -5.76 -7.06
N ILE A 62 2.60 -6.05 -5.86
CA ILE A 62 2.15 -5.41 -4.64
C ILE A 62 3.22 -4.46 -4.14
N LYS A 63 2.80 -3.26 -3.74
CA LYS A 63 3.66 -2.27 -3.11
C LYS A 63 3.06 -1.87 -1.76
N VAL A 64 3.88 -1.85 -0.72
CA VAL A 64 3.47 -1.39 0.60
C VAL A 64 3.97 0.02 0.81
N VAL A 65 3.08 0.91 1.24
CA VAL A 65 3.40 2.29 1.56
C VAL A 65 3.02 2.55 3.01
N CYS A 66 3.99 3.01 3.80
CA CYS A 66 3.77 3.40 5.18
C CYS A 66 3.99 4.90 5.31
N GLY A 67 3.05 5.59 5.97
CA GLY A 67 3.16 7.02 6.16
C GLY A 67 2.09 7.57 7.08
N LYS A 68 2.17 8.86 7.35
CA LYS A 68 1.17 9.53 8.17
C LYS A 68 -0.12 9.67 7.38
N PRO A 69 -1.29 9.43 8.01
CA PRO A 69 -2.55 9.68 7.35
C PRO A 69 -2.71 11.18 7.05
N THR A 70 -3.27 11.49 5.88
CA THR A 70 -3.57 12.87 5.53
C THR A 70 -4.79 13.33 6.32
N PRO A 71 -4.69 14.41 7.12
CA PRO A 71 -5.85 14.93 7.84
C PRO A 71 -6.94 15.37 6.85
N PRO A 72 -8.21 15.13 7.17
CA PRO A 72 -9.31 15.54 6.27
C PRO A 72 -9.31 17.02 5.94
N ALA A 73 -8.88 17.87 6.85
CA ALA A 73 -8.83 19.30 6.64
C ALA A 73 -7.86 19.72 5.52
N LEU A 74 -6.88 18.89 5.19
CA LEU A 74 -5.92 19.18 4.13
C LEU A 74 -6.38 18.69 2.75
N ARG A 75 -7.57 18.14 2.67
CA ARG A 75 -8.13 17.65 1.43
C ARG A 75 -9.14 18.60 0.82
N ALA A 76 -8.89 19.82 0.95
CA ALA A 76 -9.80 20.80 0.42
C ALA A 76 -9.95 20.74 -1.11
#